data_7c3c13115e64ae113c1f1ec5c482e7c4
#
_entry.id   7c3c13115e64ae113c1f1ec5c482e7c4
#
_cell.length_a   1.000
_cell.length_b   1.000
_cell.length_c   1.000
_cell.angle_alpha   90.00
_cell.angle_beta   90.00
_cell.angle_gamma   90.00
#
_symmetry.space_group_name_H-M   'P 1'
#
loop_
_entity.id
_entity.type
_entity.pdbx_description
1 polymer ?
#
loop_
_entity_poly.entity_id
_entity_poly.type
_entity_poly.pdbx_seq_one_letter_code
_entity_poly.pdbx_strand_id
1 'polypeptide(L)'
;AAKRPLGIVNTATQAGGYYPAFLDLVRRTLRRDYREEDLTEAGLVVFSTLDPLLQNRAERALSAELERLEKSGRKGAKGLEGVIVATSPQTGEVTAIVGGRQASFDGFNRALDARRPIGSLAKPMVYLAALETTEYSPVSYLADEPVELKLPNGDTWRPANFTNEVNGPVPT
;
A
#
# COMPACT_ATOMS: atom_id res chain seq x y z
N ALA A 1 -3.32 10.32 -53.22
CA ALA A 1 -3.12 9.30 -52.18
C ALA A 1 -2.27 9.79 -51.02
N ALA A 2 -1.51 10.89 -51.15
CA ALA A 2 -0.51 11.34 -50.15
C ALA A 2 -1.05 12.26 -49.03
N LYS A 3 -2.34 12.46 -48.88
CA LYS A 3 -2.96 13.39 -47.90
C LYS A 3 -3.92 12.73 -46.89
N ARG A 4 -3.97 11.42 -46.79
CA ARG A 4 -4.69 10.79 -45.68
C ARG A 4 -3.72 10.65 -44.51
N PRO A 5 -4.05 11.19 -43.30
CA PRO A 5 -3.25 10.92 -42.14
C PRO A 5 -3.18 9.41 -41.97
N LEU A 6 -1.97 8.89 -41.78
CA LEU A 6 -1.77 7.53 -41.31
C LEU A 6 -2.55 7.42 -40.02
N GLY A 7 -3.57 6.55 -39.98
CA GLY A 7 -4.40 6.31 -38.82
C GLY A 7 -3.57 5.58 -37.73
N ILE A 8 -2.51 6.22 -37.26
CA ILE A 8 -1.78 5.77 -36.12
C ILE A 8 -2.67 6.07 -34.90
N VAL A 9 -3.42 5.08 -34.51
CA VAL A 9 -4.15 5.10 -33.25
C VAL A 9 -3.08 4.92 -32.18
N ASN A 10 -2.89 5.96 -31.37
CA ASN A 10 -2.03 5.84 -30.20
C ASN A 10 -2.76 4.91 -29.22
N THR A 11 -2.46 3.61 -29.28
CA THR A 11 -3.10 2.55 -28.48
C THR A 11 -2.94 2.78 -26.99
N ALA A 12 -1.97 3.58 -26.57
CA ALA A 12 -1.81 3.99 -25.17
C ALA A 12 -2.97 4.87 -24.66
N THR A 13 -3.75 5.50 -25.58
CA THR A 13 -4.83 6.42 -25.19
C THR A 13 -6.24 5.78 -25.32
N GLN A 14 -6.36 4.61 -25.95
CA GLN A 14 -7.67 3.97 -26.21
C GLN A 14 -7.94 2.66 -25.46
N ALA A 15 -6.92 2.03 -24.88
CA ALA A 15 -7.11 0.82 -24.08
C ALA A 15 -6.94 1.18 -22.60
N GLY A 16 -8.01 1.65 -21.96
CA GLY A 16 -8.15 1.72 -20.51
C GLY A 16 -6.97 2.38 -19.77
N GLY A 17 -7.21 3.47 -19.12
CA GLY A 17 -6.44 4.25 -18.17
C GLY A 17 -4.92 4.04 -18.06
N TYR A 18 -4.19 5.15 -18.00
CA TYR A 18 -2.79 5.12 -17.63
C TYR A 18 -2.67 4.95 -16.11
N TYR A 19 -2.13 3.83 -15.65
CA TYR A 19 -2.02 3.45 -14.24
C TYR A 19 -0.55 3.41 -13.78
N PRO A 20 0.12 4.56 -13.61
CA PRO A 20 1.57 4.62 -13.42
C PRO A 20 2.03 3.87 -12.17
N ALA A 21 1.29 3.94 -11.06
CA ALA A 21 1.67 3.26 -9.83
C ALA A 21 1.64 1.73 -9.97
N PHE A 22 0.66 1.18 -10.70
CA PHE A 22 0.60 -0.25 -10.97
C PHE A 22 1.67 -0.69 -11.96
N LEU A 23 1.88 0.10 -13.03
CA LEU A 23 2.92 -0.17 -14.01
C LEU A 23 4.33 -0.11 -13.40
N ASP A 24 4.56 0.75 -12.41
CA ASP A 24 5.80 0.77 -11.66
C ASP A 24 6.04 -0.55 -10.90
N LEU A 25 5.00 -1.11 -10.26
CA LEU A 25 5.09 -2.44 -9.65
C LEU A 25 5.46 -3.51 -10.68
N VAL A 26 4.77 -3.51 -11.83
CA VAL A 26 5.03 -4.48 -12.92
C VAL A 26 6.47 -4.36 -13.40
N ARG A 27 6.96 -3.14 -13.68
CA ARG A 27 8.34 -2.89 -14.11
C ARG A 27 9.37 -3.38 -13.10
N ARG A 28 9.15 -3.12 -11.81
CA ARG A 28 10.06 -3.58 -10.73
C ARG A 28 10.07 -5.10 -10.62
N THR A 29 8.92 -5.74 -10.78
CA THR A 29 8.82 -7.21 -10.77
C THR A 29 9.55 -7.81 -11.97
N LEU A 30 9.32 -7.28 -13.16
CA LEU A 30 10.00 -7.74 -14.36
C LEU A 30 11.53 -7.58 -14.28
N ARG A 31 12.02 -6.42 -13.83
CA ARG A 31 13.47 -6.19 -13.66
C ARG A 31 14.14 -7.06 -12.61
N ARG A 32 13.38 -7.62 -11.69
CA ARG A 32 13.92 -8.60 -10.74
C ARG A 32 14.18 -9.96 -11.42
N ASP A 33 13.29 -10.34 -12.35
CA ASP A 33 13.23 -11.68 -12.90
C ASP A 33 13.85 -11.79 -14.31
N TYR A 34 14.01 -10.65 -15.02
CA TYR A 34 14.51 -10.57 -16.41
C TYR A 34 15.62 -9.51 -16.54
N ARG A 35 16.50 -9.70 -17.52
CA ARG A 35 17.51 -8.70 -17.88
C ARG A 35 16.87 -7.56 -18.69
N GLU A 36 17.45 -6.36 -18.61
CA GLU A 36 16.95 -5.16 -19.31
C GLU A 36 16.93 -5.38 -20.85
N GLU A 37 17.91 -6.11 -21.37
CA GLU A 37 18.02 -6.47 -22.79
C GLU A 37 16.82 -7.30 -23.25
N ASP A 38 16.42 -8.31 -22.46
CA ASP A 38 15.27 -9.17 -22.76
C ASP A 38 13.96 -8.37 -22.74
N LEU A 39 13.85 -7.37 -21.86
CA LEU A 39 12.67 -6.54 -21.74
C LEU A 39 12.50 -5.53 -22.88
N THR A 40 13.60 -5.12 -23.54
CA THR A 40 13.59 -4.11 -24.60
C THR A 40 13.55 -4.70 -26.00
N GLU A 41 14.16 -5.86 -26.23
CA GLU A 41 14.35 -6.44 -27.55
C GLU A 41 13.36 -7.55 -27.90
N ALA A 42 12.80 -8.24 -26.92
CA ALA A 42 12.01 -9.45 -27.16
C ALA A 42 10.54 -9.21 -27.53
N GLY A 43 10.05 -7.97 -27.56
CA GLY A 43 8.64 -7.66 -27.89
C GLY A 43 7.65 -8.37 -26.93
N LEU A 44 7.95 -8.40 -25.65
CA LEU A 44 7.18 -9.15 -24.65
C LEU A 44 5.76 -8.62 -24.48
N VAL A 45 4.82 -9.54 -24.34
CA VAL A 45 3.44 -9.25 -23.92
C VAL A 45 3.30 -9.69 -22.45
N VAL A 46 2.99 -8.73 -21.59
CA VAL A 46 2.88 -8.95 -20.16
C VAL A 46 1.41 -9.00 -19.76
N PHE A 47 0.97 -10.13 -19.23
CA PHE A 47 -0.34 -10.26 -18.58
C PHE A 47 -0.17 -9.93 -17.10
N SER A 48 -1.01 -9.01 -16.61
CA SER A 48 -0.96 -8.58 -15.22
C SER A 48 -2.26 -8.90 -14.48
N THR A 49 -2.23 -8.78 -13.16
CA THR A 49 -3.37 -8.98 -12.27
C THR A 49 -4.22 -7.72 -12.09
N LEU A 50 -3.93 -6.64 -12.82
CA LEU A 50 -4.68 -5.39 -12.75
C LEU A 50 -6.16 -5.61 -13.07
N ASP A 51 -7.02 -5.20 -12.14
CA ASP A 51 -8.44 -4.99 -12.40
C ASP A 51 -8.69 -3.51 -12.68
N PRO A 52 -8.90 -3.11 -13.95
CA PRO A 52 -9.09 -1.71 -14.31
C PRO A 52 -10.32 -1.07 -13.68
N LEU A 53 -11.36 -1.85 -13.39
CA LEU A 53 -12.58 -1.36 -12.78
C LEU A 53 -12.33 -1.04 -11.29
N LEU A 54 -11.67 -1.96 -10.58
CA LEU A 54 -11.28 -1.75 -9.20
C LEU A 54 -10.27 -0.61 -9.07
N GLN A 55 -9.30 -0.53 -9.98
CA GLN A 55 -8.29 0.54 -10.01
C GLN A 55 -8.97 1.92 -10.12
N ASN A 56 -9.87 2.10 -11.11
CA ASN A 56 -10.59 3.36 -11.27
C ASN A 56 -11.46 3.71 -10.04
N ARG A 57 -12.06 2.72 -9.40
CA ARG A 57 -12.83 2.93 -8.16
C ARG A 57 -11.92 3.36 -7.02
N ALA A 58 -10.77 2.73 -6.86
CA ALA A 58 -9.79 3.06 -5.83
C ALA A 58 -9.25 4.49 -5.99
N GLU A 59 -8.91 4.89 -7.21
CA GLU A 59 -8.45 6.24 -7.53
C GLU A 59 -9.49 7.31 -7.15
N ARG A 60 -10.74 7.10 -7.54
CA ARG A 60 -11.85 8.01 -7.20
C ARG A 60 -12.10 8.04 -5.69
N ALA A 61 -12.08 6.90 -5.03
CA ALA A 61 -12.32 6.80 -3.59
C ALA A 61 -11.24 7.54 -2.80
N LEU A 62 -9.95 7.35 -3.17
CA LEU A 62 -8.85 8.05 -2.52
C LEU A 62 -8.96 9.57 -2.69
N SER A 63 -9.17 10.04 -3.91
CA SER A 63 -9.29 11.47 -4.19
C SER A 63 -10.45 12.11 -3.41
N ALA A 64 -11.63 11.48 -3.44
CA ALA A 64 -12.81 11.96 -2.74
C ALA A 64 -12.60 12.01 -1.22
N GLU A 65 -11.97 10.98 -0.65
CA GLU A 65 -11.72 10.95 0.80
C GLU A 65 -10.69 11.99 1.24
N LEU A 66 -9.62 12.19 0.49
CA LEU A 66 -8.64 13.22 0.77
C LEU A 66 -9.24 14.62 0.70
N GLU A 67 -10.10 14.89 -0.30
CA GLU A 67 -10.84 16.15 -0.38
C GLU A 67 -11.80 16.33 0.81
N ARG A 68 -12.51 15.28 1.21
CA ARG A 68 -13.40 15.30 2.36
C ARG A 68 -12.64 15.65 3.64
N LEU A 69 -11.47 15.03 3.84
CA LEU A 69 -10.61 15.30 4.99
C LEU A 69 -10.09 16.73 4.99
N GLU A 70 -9.66 17.26 3.86
CA GLU A 70 -9.24 18.67 3.75
C GLU A 70 -10.35 19.65 4.10
N LYS A 71 -11.56 19.40 3.57
CA LYS A 71 -12.75 20.22 3.86
C LYS A 71 -13.21 20.14 5.32
N SER A 72 -12.79 19.10 6.05
CA SER A 72 -13.15 18.96 7.47
C SER A 72 -12.50 19.98 8.40
N GLY A 73 -11.54 20.79 7.93
CA GLY A 73 -10.84 21.79 8.72
C GLY A 73 -9.92 21.24 9.81
N ARG A 74 -9.69 19.94 9.86
CA ARG A 74 -8.80 19.33 10.86
C ARG A 74 -7.37 19.82 10.65
N LYS A 75 -6.68 20.10 11.76
CA LYS A 75 -5.26 20.50 11.72
C LYS A 75 -4.44 19.40 11.01
N GLY A 76 -3.65 19.81 10.02
CA GLY A 76 -2.82 18.90 9.22
C GLY A 76 -3.55 18.19 8.07
N ALA A 77 -4.84 18.46 7.83
CA ALA A 77 -5.59 17.87 6.73
C ALA A 77 -5.23 18.44 5.35
N LYS A 78 -4.64 19.63 5.31
CA LYS A 78 -4.26 20.27 4.05
C LYS A 78 -3.04 19.59 3.43
N GLY A 79 -3.13 19.26 2.16
CA GLY A 79 -2.05 18.61 1.41
C GLY A 79 -1.80 17.14 1.81
N LEU A 80 -2.80 16.49 2.38
CA LEU A 80 -2.72 15.06 2.69
C LEU A 80 -2.49 14.24 1.43
N GLU A 81 -1.65 13.25 1.57
CA GLU A 81 -1.42 12.20 0.60
C GLU A 81 -1.89 10.86 1.17
N GLY A 82 -2.24 9.95 0.28
CA GLY A 82 -2.67 8.61 0.67
C GLY A 82 -2.33 7.61 -0.40
N VAL A 83 -2.46 6.35 -0.05
CA VAL A 83 -2.28 5.23 -0.98
C VAL A 83 -3.38 4.21 -0.78
N ILE A 84 -3.67 3.45 -1.83
CA ILE A 84 -4.49 2.25 -1.75
C ILE A 84 -3.73 1.12 -2.42
N VAL A 85 -3.67 -0.03 -1.76
CA VAL A 85 -3.25 -1.29 -2.33
C VAL A 85 -4.38 -2.28 -2.12
N ALA A 86 -4.90 -2.85 -3.20
CA ALA A 86 -5.92 -3.89 -3.14
C ALA A 86 -5.32 -5.21 -3.60
N THR A 87 -5.61 -6.26 -2.84
CA THR A 87 -5.16 -7.62 -3.13
C THR A 87 -6.32 -8.59 -3.19
N SER A 88 -6.18 -9.64 -3.98
CA SER A 88 -7.08 -10.78 -3.95
C SER A 88 -6.89 -11.55 -2.64
N PRO A 89 -7.92 -11.77 -1.83
CA PRO A 89 -7.78 -12.51 -0.57
C PRO A 89 -7.47 -13.99 -0.79
N GLN A 90 -7.77 -14.54 -1.96
CA GLN A 90 -7.54 -15.94 -2.29
C GLN A 90 -6.10 -16.20 -2.75
N THR A 91 -5.51 -15.26 -3.51
CA THR A 91 -4.19 -15.45 -4.13
C THR A 91 -3.12 -14.54 -3.57
N GLY A 92 -3.49 -13.46 -2.88
CA GLY A 92 -2.58 -12.41 -2.44
C GLY A 92 -2.08 -11.48 -3.56
N GLU A 93 -2.51 -11.71 -4.80
CA GLU A 93 -2.11 -10.91 -5.94
C GLU A 93 -2.63 -9.48 -5.83
N VAL A 94 -1.81 -8.53 -6.23
CA VAL A 94 -2.18 -7.12 -6.25
C VAL A 94 -3.05 -6.85 -7.46
N THR A 95 -4.27 -6.35 -7.23
CA THR A 95 -5.28 -6.08 -8.26
C THR A 95 -5.47 -4.59 -8.55
N ALA A 96 -5.09 -3.72 -7.61
CA ALA A 96 -5.07 -2.27 -7.83
C ALA A 96 -4.01 -1.60 -6.94
N ILE A 97 -3.39 -0.53 -7.44
CA ILE A 97 -2.48 0.34 -6.69
C ILE A 97 -2.73 1.80 -7.04
N VAL A 98 -2.97 2.60 -6.02
CA VAL A 98 -2.98 4.07 -6.13
C VAL A 98 -1.82 4.61 -5.31
N GLY A 99 -0.82 5.18 -5.99
CA GLY A 99 0.46 5.58 -5.38
C GLY A 99 0.46 6.98 -4.76
N GLY A 100 -0.63 7.72 -4.85
CA GLY A 100 -0.75 9.07 -4.32
C GLY A 100 -2.08 9.71 -4.68
N ARG A 101 -2.29 10.93 -4.18
CA ARG A 101 -3.51 11.74 -4.43
C ARG A 101 -3.79 11.93 -5.93
N GLN A 102 -2.75 12.20 -6.71
CA GLN A 102 -2.84 12.34 -8.14
C GLN A 102 -2.47 11.00 -8.80
N ALA A 103 -3.48 10.20 -9.09
CA ALA A 103 -3.30 8.83 -9.56
C ALA A 103 -2.54 8.73 -10.90
N SER A 104 -2.68 9.74 -11.77
CA SER A 104 -1.98 9.82 -13.06
C SER A 104 -0.54 10.33 -12.98
N PHE A 105 -0.04 10.69 -11.78
CA PHE A 105 1.31 11.20 -11.61
C PHE A 105 2.32 10.06 -11.73
N ASP A 106 3.22 10.20 -12.72
CA ASP A 106 4.33 9.28 -12.94
C ASP A 106 5.57 9.79 -12.20
N GLY A 107 5.69 9.44 -10.95
CA GLY A 107 6.77 9.89 -10.08
C GLY A 107 6.84 9.06 -8.80
N PHE A 108 7.01 9.70 -7.65
CA PHE A 108 7.15 9.01 -6.38
C PHE A 108 5.92 8.18 -6.03
N ASN A 109 6.07 6.86 -6.10
CA ASN A 109 5.03 5.89 -5.78
C ASN A 109 5.02 5.59 -4.28
N ARG A 110 4.15 6.26 -3.53
CA ARG A 110 4.09 6.11 -2.07
C ARG A 110 3.73 4.70 -1.62
N ALA A 111 3.01 3.96 -2.45
CA ALA A 111 2.64 2.58 -2.12
C ALA A 111 3.87 1.64 -2.08
N LEU A 112 4.89 1.92 -2.89
CA LEU A 112 6.09 1.09 -3.00
C LEU A 112 7.31 1.70 -2.29
N ASP A 113 7.39 3.03 -2.21
CA ASP A 113 8.61 3.73 -1.80
C ASP A 113 8.50 4.44 -0.45
N ALA A 114 7.27 4.74 0.03
CA ALA A 114 7.12 5.44 1.29
C ALA A 114 7.51 4.54 2.47
N ARG A 115 8.38 5.06 3.34
CA ARG A 115 8.77 4.42 4.59
C ARG A 115 8.13 5.17 5.74
N ARG A 116 7.27 4.51 6.48
CA ARG A 116 6.55 5.08 7.63
C ARG A 116 6.59 4.12 8.82
N PRO A 117 6.60 4.63 10.04
CA PRO A 117 6.42 3.78 11.22
C PRO A 117 5.09 3.02 11.11
N ILE A 118 5.14 1.71 11.27
CA ILE A 118 3.96 0.85 11.14
C ILE A 118 2.94 1.09 12.26
N GLY A 119 3.41 1.48 13.44
CA GLY A 119 2.54 1.72 14.59
C GLY A 119 1.63 0.54 14.90
N SER A 120 0.37 0.80 15.20
CA SER A 120 -0.63 -0.22 15.53
C SER A 120 -0.96 -1.20 14.42
N LEU A 121 -0.54 -0.95 13.19
CA LEU A 121 -0.67 -1.93 12.10
C LEU A 121 0.20 -3.17 12.31
N ALA A 122 1.16 -3.14 13.23
CA ALA A 122 1.91 -4.32 13.65
C ALA A 122 1.07 -5.31 14.48
N LYS A 123 0.01 -4.84 15.16
CA LYS A 123 -0.78 -5.66 16.10
C LYS A 123 -1.33 -6.95 15.47
N PRO A 124 -1.94 -6.96 14.27
CA PRO A 124 -2.42 -8.20 13.68
C PRO A 124 -1.33 -9.26 13.55
N MET A 125 -0.09 -8.86 13.21
CA MET A 125 1.03 -9.78 13.08
C MET A 125 1.49 -10.31 14.44
N VAL A 126 1.50 -9.44 15.46
CA VAL A 126 1.84 -9.83 16.84
C VAL A 126 0.80 -10.82 17.39
N TYR A 127 -0.50 -10.53 17.19
CA TYR A 127 -1.55 -11.45 17.61
C TYR A 127 -1.51 -12.78 16.85
N LEU A 128 -1.27 -12.75 15.55
CA LEU A 128 -1.11 -13.99 14.76
C LEU A 128 0.02 -14.84 15.34
N ALA A 129 1.20 -14.26 15.54
CA ALA A 129 2.33 -14.96 16.12
C ALA A 129 2.03 -15.51 17.52
N ALA A 130 1.33 -14.76 18.36
CA ALA A 130 0.92 -15.23 19.68
C ALA A 130 -0.07 -16.40 19.61
N LEU A 131 -1.05 -16.34 18.71
CA LEU A 131 -2.06 -17.40 18.53
C LEU A 131 -1.51 -18.66 17.86
N GLU A 132 -0.41 -18.57 17.13
CA GLU A 132 0.32 -19.72 16.61
C GLU A 132 1.02 -20.52 17.72
N THR A 133 1.30 -19.88 18.85
CA THR A 133 1.75 -20.61 20.04
C THR A 133 0.54 -21.26 20.74
N THR A 134 0.74 -22.36 21.41
CA THR A 134 -0.34 -23.01 22.18
C THR A 134 -0.60 -22.33 23.54
N GLU A 135 0.12 -21.27 23.83
CA GLU A 135 0.07 -20.56 25.13
C GLU A 135 -1.04 -19.51 25.18
N TYR A 136 -1.42 -18.95 24.01
CA TYR A 136 -2.40 -17.87 23.91
C TYR A 136 -3.62 -18.29 23.08
N SER A 137 -4.76 -17.73 23.47
CA SER A 137 -6.04 -17.88 22.78
C SER A 137 -6.72 -16.50 22.68
N PRO A 138 -7.75 -16.32 21.85
CA PRO A 138 -8.48 -15.05 21.77
C PRO A 138 -9.14 -14.58 23.07
N VAL A 139 -9.18 -15.42 24.08
CA VAL A 139 -9.74 -15.12 25.41
C VAL A 139 -8.68 -15.11 26.51
N SER A 140 -7.41 -15.20 26.16
CA SER A 140 -6.34 -15.10 27.14
C SER A 140 -6.24 -13.69 27.72
N TYR A 141 -5.98 -13.57 29.00
CA TYR A 141 -5.75 -12.30 29.64
C TYR A 141 -4.29 -11.88 29.44
N LEU A 142 -4.08 -10.62 29.07
CA LEU A 142 -2.77 -9.99 29.00
C LEU A 142 -2.66 -8.94 30.08
N ALA A 143 -1.48 -8.85 30.70
CA ALA A 143 -1.16 -7.79 31.63
C ALA A 143 -0.91 -6.49 30.86
N ASP A 144 -1.75 -5.48 31.08
CA ASP A 144 -1.50 -4.13 30.57
C ASP A 144 -0.70 -3.37 31.65
N GLU A 145 0.60 -3.69 31.70
CA GLU A 145 1.56 -3.13 32.66
C GLU A 145 2.68 -2.39 31.92
N PRO A 146 3.34 -1.44 32.58
CA PRO A 146 4.51 -0.78 32.01
C PRO A 146 5.61 -1.79 31.65
N VAL A 147 6.00 -1.82 30.40
CA VAL A 147 7.07 -2.70 29.90
C VAL A 147 8.34 -1.90 29.71
N GLU A 148 9.44 -2.44 30.18
CA GLU A 148 10.76 -1.89 29.96
C GLU A 148 11.70 -2.96 29.38
N LEU A 149 12.17 -2.72 28.18
CA LEU A 149 13.07 -3.63 27.46
C LEU A 149 14.42 -2.95 27.21
N LYS A 150 15.50 -3.60 27.61
CA LYS A 150 16.85 -3.18 27.24
C LYS A 150 17.17 -3.67 25.83
N LEU A 151 17.50 -2.75 24.95
CA LEU A 151 17.87 -3.06 23.58
C LEU A 151 19.36 -3.43 23.49
N PRO A 152 19.79 -4.17 22.45
CA PRO A 152 21.20 -4.57 22.28
C PRO A 152 22.17 -3.40 22.15
N ASN A 153 21.70 -2.22 21.74
CA ASN A 153 22.49 -0.98 21.64
C ASN A 153 22.65 -0.24 22.98
N GLY A 154 22.09 -0.78 24.09
CA GLY A 154 22.13 -0.18 25.40
C GLY A 154 20.98 0.76 25.75
N ASP A 155 20.14 1.10 24.76
CA ASP A 155 18.94 1.91 24.99
C ASP A 155 17.86 1.13 25.73
N THR A 156 16.98 1.86 26.40
CA THR A 156 15.81 1.29 27.05
C THR A 156 14.56 1.68 26.27
N TRP A 157 13.81 0.69 25.80
CA TRP A 157 12.52 0.89 25.15
C TRP A 157 11.39 0.74 26.16
N ARG A 158 10.58 1.80 26.26
CA ARG A 158 9.41 1.87 27.16
C ARG A 158 8.19 2.25 26.33
N PRO A 159 7.47 1.26 25.74
CA PRO A 159 6.23 1.54 25.05
C PRO A 159 5.18 2.06 26.02
N ALA A 160 4.37 3.01 25.56
CA ALA A 160 3.25 3.53 26.32
C ALA A 160 1.97 3.39 25.49
N ASN A 161 0.83 3.22 26.16
CA ASN A 161 -0.47 3.31 25.52
C ASN A 161 -0.72 4.73 25.00
N PHE A 162 -1.55 4.87 23.97
CA PHE A 162 -1.88 6.18 23.39
C PHE A 162 -2.47 7.16 24.44
N THR A 163 -3.22 6.64 25.40
CA THR A 163 -3.82 7.40 26.51
C THR A 163 -2.83 7.62 27.66
N ASN A 164 -1.65 6.98 27.67
CA ASN A 164 -0.73 6.87 28.80
C ASN A 164 -1.36 6.24 30.07
N GLU A 165 -2.47 5.54 29.91
CA GLU A 165 -3.16 4.81 30.97
C GLU A 165 -2.82 3.33 30.91
N VAL A 166 -2.80 2.69 32.06
CA VAL A 166 -2.61 1.26 32.25
C VAL A 166 -3.91 0.69 32.82
N ASN A 167 -4.47 -0.29 32.14
CA ASN A 167 -5.81 -0.81 32.49
C ASN A 167 -5.77 -2.08 33.34
N GLY A 168 -4.57 -2.59 33.67
CA GLY A 168 -4.42 -3.89 34.33
C GLY A 168 -4.66 -5.05 33.36
N PRO A 169 -4.94 -6.28 33.86
CA PRO A 169 -5.22 -7.43 33.02
C PRO A 169 -6.48 -7.21 32.17
N VAL A 170 -6.32 -7.27 30.83
CA VAL A 170 -7.42 -7.13 29.86
C VAL A 170 -7.53 -8.40 29.01
N PRO A 171 -8.75 -8.79 28.57
CA PRO A 171 -8.91 -9.86 27.58
C PRO A 171 -8.27 -9.48 26.25
N THR A 172 -7.71 -10.46 25.56
CA THR A 172 -7.13 -10.29 24.20
C THR A 172 -8.21 -10.08 23.15
#